data_510ce732e4c1a5d845c08abce06d0b79
#
_entry.id   510ce732e4c1a5d845c08abce06d0b79
#
_cell.length_a   1.000
_cell.length_b   1.000
_cell.length_c   1.000
_cell.angle_alpha   90.00
_cell.angle_beta   90.00
_cell.angle_gamma   90.00
#
_symmetry.space_group_name_H-M   'P 1'
#
loop_
_entity.id
_entity.type
_entity.pdbx_description
1 polymer ?
#
loop_
_entity_poly.entity_id
_entity_poly.type
_entity_poly.pdbx_seq_one_letter_code
_entity_poly.pdbx_strand_id
1 'polypeptide(L)'
;MALLAPESLGNANRAGRDGRRGTGELSRGALGVAMNLPTISLLLLVLAYPVVYAGYLSLHRVGIAQLRRGDFPWNNGDNYARLLEDPLFALALKNTILFTLLVVGVEVVLAIAIALLLNQASLWTSRLARLLILIPYGVPPITNGLIWSFMYSFQFGFLNRVLFSSGLINEPVNWAGNPDTALYAVAVAYIWRTLPFAVLIVHAALQGIPRELHEAATVDGASAWQRFRSITLPLLMPVIIVILILRTSFAFAVFEEILAITQGGPGDASYVAAWYSYKLTFSPPNNIGMGAASAYVLALLVGLFAIAYVRLLYRRIA
;
A
#
# COMPACT_ATOMS: atom_id res chain seq x y z
N MET A 1 -12.37 45.16 73.15
CA MET A 1 -13.57 44.63 73.80
C MET A 1 -13.91 43.38 73.04
N ALA A 2 -13.37 42.31 73.52
CA ALA A 2 -13.94 41.23 74.27
C ALA A 2 -14.71 40.22 73.33
N LEU A 3 -14.05 39.06 73.06
CA LEU A 3 -14.44 37.75 73.59
C LEU A 3 -15.71 37.19 72.90
N LEU A 4 -15.72 36.03 72.22
CA LEU A 4 -15.67 34.69 72.74
C LEU A 4 -15.72 33.71 71.55
N ALA A 5 -14.88 32.69 71.57
CA ALA A 5 -15.20 31.40 70.98
C ALA A 5 -16.11 30.60 71.92
N PRO A 6 -16.84 29.59 71.51
CA PRO A 6 -16.36 28.22 71.63
C PRO A 6 -16.82 27.24 70.51
N GLU A 7 -15.92 26.29 70.21
CA GLU A 7 -15.97 24.89 70.59
C GLU A 7 -17.09 24.01 70.03
N SER A 8 -16.61 22.92 69.35
CA SER A 8 -17.12 21.55 69.40
C SER A 8 -18.52 21.25 68.82
N LEU A 9 -18.52 20.75 67.62
CA LEU A 9 -19.41 19.67 67.16
C LEU A 9 -18.66 19.02 65.99
N GLY A 10 -18.02 17.98 66.14
CA GLY A 10 -18.48 16.72 66.64
C GLY A 10 -18.22 15.71 65.53
N ASN A 11 -17.13 15.04 65.62
CA ASN A 11 -16.70 13.83 64.93
C ASN A 11 -17.84 12.80 64.83
N ALA A 12 -18.68 12.89 63.83
CA ALA A 12 -19.72 11.88 63.55
C ALA A 12 -20.09 11.82 62.07
N ASN A 13 -19.13 11.46 61.19
CA ASN A 13 -19.48 10.92 59.87
C ASN A 13 -18.29 10.22 59.17
N ARG A 14 -17.53 9.47 59.93
CA ARG A 14 -16.49 8.56 59.36
C ARG A 14 -16.84 7.08 59.50
N ALA A 15 -18.12 6.74 59.64
CA ALA A 15 -18.55 5.32 59.72
C ALA A 15 -19.70 5.15 58.73
N GLY A 16 -19.44 4.88 57.47
CA GLY A 16 -20.51 4.58 56.51
C GLY A 16 -20.11 4.56 55.03
N ARG A 17 -18.85 4.29 54.73
CA ARG A 17 -18.41 4.12 53.32
C ARG A 17 -17.58 2.84 53.08
N ASP A 18 -17.80 1.85 53.91
CA ASP A 18 -17.31 0.49 53.63
C ASP A 18 -18.51 -0.44 53.54
N GLY A 19 -18.87 -0.86 52.35
CA GLY A 19 -19.90 -1.85 52.19
C GLY A 19 -20.73 -1.81 50.93
N ARG A 20 -20.17 -1.37 49.80
CA ARG A 20 -20.72 -1.72 48.47
C ARG A 20 -19.61 -2.08 47.50
N ARG A 21 -18.88 -3.14 47.79
CA ARG A 21 -18.27 -3.90 46.69
C ARG A 21 -19.40 -4.61 45.97
N GLY A 22 -20.08 -3.85 45.11
CA GLY A 22 -21.10 -4.34 44.20
C GLY A 22 -20.45 -5.27 43.18
N THR A 23 -20.83 -6.51 43.30
CA THR A 23 -20.74 -7.56 42.31
C THR A 23 -21.14 -7.01 40.93
N GLY A 24 -20.21 -7.03 39.95
CA GLY A 24 -20.60 -7.03 38.54
C GLY A 24 -20.24 -5.84 37.65
N GLU A 25 -19.57 -4.80 38.16
CA GLU A 25 -19.04 -3.80 37.22
C GLU A 25 -17.70 -4.28 36.68
N LEU A 26 -17.73 -4.82 35.44
CA LEU A 26 -16.52 -4.97 34.64
C LEU A 26 -15.78 -3.62 34.62
N SER A 27 -14.49 -3.63 34.96
CA SER A 27 -13.70 -2.40 34.80
C SER A 27 -13.89 -1.83 33.40
N ARG A 28 -13.88 -0.52 33.23
CA ARG A 28 -14.07 0.12 31.91
C ARG A 28 -13.16 -0.48 30.84
N GLY A 29 -11.96 -0.93 31.23
CA GLY A 29 -11.05 -1.65 30.35
C GLY A 29 -11.56 -3.05 29.97
N ALA A 30 -12.09 -3.82 30.93
CA ALA A 30 -12.63 -5.15 30.65
C ALA A 30 -13.90 -5.09 29.78
N LEU A 31 -14.75 -4.07 29.98
CA LEU A 31 -15.91 -3.83 29.11
C LEU A 31 -15.47 -3.49 27.69
N GLY A 32 -14.46 -2.62 27.53
CA GLY A 32 -13.91 -2.28 26.22
C GLY A 32 -13.33 -3.50 25.49
N VAL A 33 -12.60 -4.36 26.19
CA VAL A 33 -12.10 -5.63 25.62
C VAL A 33 -13.25 -6.55 25.23
N ALA A 34 -14.25 -6.74 26.12
CA ALA A 34 -15.40 -7.61 25.87
C ALA A 34 -16.21 -7.15 24.64
N MET A 35 -16.42 -5.84 24.46
CA MET A 35 -17.13 -5.28 23.31
C MET A 35 -16.34 -5.45 21.98
N ASN A 36 -15.01 -5.45 22.03
CA ASN A 36 -14.17 -5.67 20.85
C ASN A 36 -13.87 -7.14 20.58
N LEU A 37 -14.15 -8.05 21.52
CA LEU A 37 -13.82 -9.46 21.41
C LEU A 37 -14.42 -10.14 20.15
N PRO A 38 -15.70 -9.92 19.77
CA PRO A 38 -16.24 -10.49 18.55
C PRO A 38 -15.49 -10.02 17.29
N THR A 39 -15.15 -8.73 17.21
CA THR A 39 -14.41 -8.14 16.09
C THR A 39 -12.97 -8.68 16.02
N ILE A 40 -12.28 -8.73 17.17
CA ILE A 40 -10.92 -9.28 17.27
C ILE A 40 -10.93 -10.76 16.90
N SER A 41 -11.89 -11.54 17.40
CA SER A 41 -12.00 -12.97 17.07
C SER A 41 -12.23 -13.20 15.59
N LEU A 42 -13.07 -12.39 14.95
CA LEU A 42 -13.32 -12.46 13.51
C LEU A 42 -12.05 -12.10 12.71
N LEU A 43 -11.35 -11.03 13.09
CA LEU A 43 -10.11 -10.64 12.45
C LEU A 43 -9.02 -11.72 12.59
N LEU A 44 -8.87 -12.32 13.76
CA LEU A 44 -7.93 -13.40 13.96
C LEU A 44 -8.28 -14.64 13.13
N LEU A 45 -9.56 -15.00 13.04
CA LEU A 45 -10.00 -16.14 12.26
C LEU A 45 -9.84 -15.91 10.75
N VAL A 46 -10.24 -14.75 10.25
CA VAL A 46 -10.31 -14.49 8.81
C VAL A 46 -8.97 -14.03 8.24
N LEU A 47 -8.17 -13.27 9.00
CA LEU A 47 -6.90 -12.72 8.53
C LEU A 47 -5.69 -13.49 9.06
N ALA A 48 -5.61 -13.74 10.36
CA ALA A 48 -4.43 -14.35 10.92
C ALA A 48 -4.33 -15.85 10.60
N TYR A 49 -5.45 -16.60 10.65
CA TYR A 49 -5.43 -18.02 10.35
C TYR A 49 -4.91 -18.35 8.95
N PRO A 50 -5.38 -17.74 7.84
CA PRO A 50 -4.82 -18.01 6.50
C PRO A 50 -3.34 -17.65 6.38
N VAL A 51 -2.90 -16.57 7.02
CA VAL A 51 -1.48 -16.18 7.04
C VAL A 51 -0.65 -17.25 7.74
N VAL A 52 -1.02 -17.64 8.95
CA VAL A 52 -0.30 -18.69 9.71
C VAL A 52 -0.32 -20.02 8.95
N TYR A 53 -1.46 -20.38 8.36
CA TYR A 53 -1.59 -21.60 7.56
C TYR A 53 -0.71 -21.59 6.30
N ALA A 54 -0.63 -20.47 5.60
CA ALA A 54 0.31 -20.32 4.48
C ALA A 54 1.77 -20.45 4.96
N GLY A 55 2.10 -19.92 6.16
CA GLY A 55 3.41 -20.11 6.80
C GLY A 55 3.70 -21.59 7.09
N TYR A 56 2.72 -22.30 7.59
CA TYR A 56 2.82 -23.76 7.78
C TYR A 56 3.10 -24.46 6.43
N LEU A 57 2.32 -24.17 5.38
CA LEU A 57 2.51 -24.77 4.05
C LEU A 57 3.88 -24.43 3.45
N SER A 58 4.43 -23.26 3.71
CA SER A 58 5.75 -22.84 3.21
C SER A 58 6.90 -23.72 3.69
N LEU A 59 6.74 -24.36 4.84
CA LEU A 59 7.71 -25.26 5.47
C LEU A 59 7.45 -26.76 5.16
N HIS A 60 6.48 -27.03 4.31
CA HIS A 60 6.10 -28.40 3.96
C HIS A 60 6.14 -28.63 2.45
N ARG A 61 6.31 -29.89 2.03
CA ARG A 61 6.17 -30.28 0.62
C ARG A 61 4.69 -30.42 0.32
N VAL A 62 4.14 -29.40 -0.37
CA VAL A 62 2.72 -29.36 -0.69
C VAL A 62 2.52 -29.10 -2.17
N GLY A 63 1.97 -30.10 -2.84
CA GLY A 63 1.40 -30.00 -4.18
C GLY A 63 -0.05 -30.46 -4.15
N ILE A 64 -0.71 -30.54 -5.30
CA ILE A 64 -2.12 -30.98 -5.38
C ILE A 64 -2.32 -32.39 -4.82
N ALA A 65 -1.39 -33.31 -5.05
CA ALA A 65 -1.48 -34.68 -4.55
C ALA A 65 -1.46 -34.75 -3.02
N GLN A 66 -0.56 -33.97 -2.40
CA GLN A 66 -0.46 -33.87 -0.93
C GLN A 66 -1.69 -33.17 -0.35
N LEU A 67 -2.17 -32.11 -1.00
CA LEU A 67 -3.37 -31.39 -0.58
C LEU A 67 -4.61 -32.32 -0.55
N ARG A 68 -4.75 -33.19 -1.55
CA ARG A 68 -5.85 -34.16 -1.61
C ARG A 68 -5.76 -35.27 -0.55
N ARG A 69 -4.54 -35.65 -0.17
CA ARG A 69 -4.29 -36.70 0.84
C ARG A 69 -4.33 -36.17 2.27
N GLY A 70 -4.18 -34.85 2.44
CA GLY A 70 -4.02 -34.24 3.77
C GLY A 70 -2.66 -34.55 4.42
N ASP A 71 -1.66 -34.99 3.63
CA ASP A 71 -0.34 -35.36 4.10
C ASP A 71 0.67 -34.30 3.68
N PHE A 72 1.22 -33.58 4.64
CA PHE A 72 2.15 -32.45 4.42
C PHE A 72 3.50 -32.77 5.08
N PRO A 73 4.41 -33.49 4.39
CA PRO A 73 5.71 -33.81 4.95
C PRO A 73 6.55 -32.56 5.13
N TRP A 74 7.15 -32.45 6.32
CA TRP A 74 8.10 -31.39 6.65
C TRP A 74 9.29 -31.40 5.68
N ASN A 75 9.73 -30.21 5.22
CA ASN A 75 10.77 -30.12 4.21
C ASN A 75 12.08 -29.46 4.68
N ASN A 76 12.26 -29.24 5.99
CA ASN A 76 13.48 -28.65 6.55
C ASN A 76 13.88 -27.28 5.92
N GLY A 77 12.93 -26.51 5.43
CA GLY A 77 13.21 -25.23 4.75
C GLY A 77 13.64 -25.35 3.29
N ASP A 78 13.58 -26.54 2.69
CA ASP A 78 13.97 -26.82 1.31
C ASP A 78 13.24 -25.92 0.28
N ASN A 79 11.99 -25.51 0.54
CA ASN A 79 11.28 -24.57 -0.31
C ASN A 79 12.00 -23.22 -0.40
N TYR A 80 12.53 -22.72 0.72
CA TYR A 80 13.27 -21.45 0.73
C TYR A 80 14.65 -21.59 0.08
N ALA A 81 15.36 -22.69 0.31
CA ALA A 81 16.65 -22.95 -0.31
C ALA A 81 16.52 -22.98 -1.84
N ARG A 82 15.58 -23.78 -2.38
CA ARG A 82 15.31 -23.85 -3.81
C ARG A 82 14.84 -22.52 -4.40
N LEU A 83 14.05 -21.76 -3.66
CA LEU A 83 13.58 -20.46 -4.09
C LEU A 83 14.74 -19.48 -4.29
N LEU A 84 15.72 -19.48 -3.37
CA LEU A 84 16.89 -18.61 -3.45
C LEU A 84 17.88 -19.04 -4.55
N GLU A 85 17.88 -20.33 -4.93
CA GLU A 85 18.71 -20.87 -6.01
C GLU A 85 18.04 -20.72 -7.40
N ASP A 86 16.72 -20.38 -7.45
CA ASP A 86 15.99 -20.28 -8.71
C ASP A 86 16.30 -18.94 -9.43
N PRO A 87 16.95 -18.97 -10.61
CA PRO A 87 17.26 -17.77 -11.37
C PRO A 87 16.02 -16.98 -11.79
N LEU A 88 14.88 -17.67 -12.03
CA LEU A 88 13.63 -17.02 -12.39
C LEU A 88 13.03 -16.25 -11.22
N PHE A 89 13.17 -16.78 -9.99
CA PHE A 89 12.76 -16.03 -8.79
C PHE A 89 13.64 -14.80 -8.56
N ALA A 90 14.95 -14.91 -8.75
CA ALA A 90 15.87 -13.77 -8.66
C ALA A 90 15.51 -12.67 -9.68
N LEU A 91 15.22 -13.06 -10.94
CA LEU A 91 14.73 -12.15 -11.97
C LEU A 91 13.39 -11.51 -11.57
N ALA A 92 12.45 -12.31 -11.09
CA ALA A 92 11.13 -11.85 -10.64
C ALA A 92 11.23 -10.84 -9.48
N LEU A 93 12.12 -11.07 -8.52
CA LEU A 93 12.42 -10.11 -7.45
C LEU A 93 13.00 -8.80 -7.98
N LYS A 94 14.00 -8.89 -8.87
CA LYS A 94 14.58 -7.71 -9.53
C LYS A 94 13.52 -6.88 -10.23
N ASN A 95 12.66 -7.51 -11.03
CA ASN A 95 11.57 -6.85 -11.73
C ASN A 95 10.55 -6.23 -10.76
N THR A 96 10.23 -6.93 -9.66
CA THR A 96 9.32 -6.41 -8.64
C THR A 96 9.88 -5.16 -7.96
N ILE A 97 11.16 -5.19 -7.60
CA ILE A 97 11.83 -4.03 -6.98
C ILE A 97 11.87 -2.85 -7.97
N LEU A 98 12.29 -3.11 -9.21
CA LEU A 98 12.34 -2.08 -10.26
C LEU A 98 10.95 -1.47 -10.51
N PHE A 99 9.93 -2.32 -10.70
CA PHE A 99 8.54 -1.91 -10.86
C PHE A 99 8.07 -1.05 -9.69
N THR A 100 8.29 -1.52 -8.46
CA THR A 100 7.85 -0.82 -7.25
C THR A 100 8.52 0.54 -7.10
N LEU A 101 9.84 0.62 -7.26
CA LEU A 101 10.56 1.89 -7.19
C LEU A 101 10.09 2.87 -8.25
N LEU A 102 9.85 2.39 -9.47
CA LEU A 102 9.33 3.19 -10.57
C LEU A 102 7.93 3.71 -10.25
N VAL A 103 6.97 2.81 -9.99
CA VAL A 103 5.57 3.22 -9.83
C VAL A 103 5.36 4.08 -8.59
N VAL A 104 5.94 3.71 -7.45
CA VAL A 104 5.78 4.47 -6.20
C VAL A 104 6.49 5.82 -6.28
N GLY A 105 7.70 5.85 -6.86
CA GLY A 105 8.43 7.10 -7.07
C GLY A 105 7.67 8.08 -7.96
N VAL A 106 7.17 7.62 -9.11
CA VAL A 106 6.38 8.43 -10.03
C VAL A 106 5.05 8.86 -9.41
N GLU A 107 4.35 7.94 -8.73
CA GLU A 107 3.07 8.27 -8.06
C GLU A 107 3.22 9.36 -7.01
N VAL A 108 4.24 9.28 -6.14
CA VAL A 108 4.43 10.29 -5.08
C VAL A 108 4.73 11.65 -5.69
N VAL A 109 5.59 11.73 -6.71
CA VAL A 109 5.92 12.98 -7.39
C VAL A 109 4.69 13.58 -8.07
N LEU A 110 3.96 12.76 -8.85
CA LEU A 110 2.75 13.20 -9.54
C LEU A 110 1.63 13.56 -8.56
N ALA A 111 1.47 12.80 -7.47
CA ALA A 111 0.46 13.08 -6.44
C ALA A 111 0.69 14.44 -5.78
N ILE A 112 1.93 14.75 -5.41
CA ILE A 112 2.28 16.05 -4.84
C ILE A 112 2.03 17.17 -5.87
N ALA A 113 2.50 17.00 -7.11
CA ALA A 113 2.33 18.00 -8.16
C ALA A 113 0.85 18.28 -8.44
N ILE A 114 0.05 17.24 -8.66
CA ILE A 114 -1.39 17.37 -8.95
C ILE A 114 -2.14 17.94 -7.73
N ALA A 115 -1.82 17.50 -6.51
CA ALA A 115 -2.44 18.02 -5.29
C ALA A 115 -2.16 19.51 -5.08
N LEU A 116 -0.94 19.99 -5.37
CA LEU A 116 -0.59 21.42 -5.34
C LEU A 116 -1.39 22.22 -6.37
N LEU A 117 -1.56 21.70 -7.59
CA LEU A 117 -2.38 22.33 -8.63
C LEU A 117 -3.86 22.39 -8.20
N LEU A 118 -4.39 21.31 -7.63
CA LEU A 118 -5.76 21.28 -7.12
C LEU A 118 -5.98 22.25 -5.96
N ASN A 119 -4.97 22.45 -5.13
CA ASN A 119 -5.03 23.37 -3.99
C ASN A 119 -5.05 24.85 -4.42
N GLN A 120 -4.48 25.17 -5.59
CA GLN A 120 -4.48 26.52 -6.17
C GLN A 120 -5.70 26.79 -7.05
N ALA A 121 -6.38 25.74 -7.50
CA ALA A 121 -7.53 25.85 -8.41
C ALA A 121 -8.77 26.42 -7.70
N SER A 122 -9.68 27.00 -8.47
CA SER A 122 -10.98 27.43 -7.95
C SER A 122 -11.75 26.25 -7.36
N LEU A 123 -12.68 26.51 -6.45
CA LEU A 123 -13.49 25.46 -5.81
C LEU A 123 -14.19 24.54 -6.81
N TRP A 124 -14.76 25.11 -7.88
CA TRP A 124 -15.46 24.35 -8.91
C TRP A 124 -14.49 23.51 -9.75
N THR A 125 -13.38 24.12 -10.20
CA THR A 125 -12.34 23.42 -10.96
C THR A 125 -11.74 22.27 -10.16
N SER A 126 -11.41 22.51 -8.89
CA SER A 126 -10.86 21.48 -8.00
C SER A 126 -11.87 20.34 -7.74
N ARG A 127 -13.18 20.65 -7.59
CA ARG A 127 -14.22 19.62 -7.43
C ARG A 127 -14.35 18.75 -8.68
N LEU A 128 -14.46 19.37 -9.85
CA LEU A 128 -14.58 18.66 -11.12
C LEU A 128 -13.34 17.81 -11.41
N ALA A 129 -12.16 18.39 -11.24
CA ALA A 129 -10.90 17.66 -11.45
C ALA A 129 -10.77 16.44 -10.51
N ARG A 130 -11.16 16.56 -9.23
CA ARG A 130 -11.17 15.43 -8.31
C ARG A 130 -12.12 14.32 -8.73
N LEU A 131 -13.31 14.65 -9.21
CA LEU A 131 -14.27 13.67 -9.73
C LEU A 131 -13.68 12.93 -10.95
N LEU A 132 -13.09 13.66 -11.89
CA LEU A 132 -12.48 13.06 -13.10
C LEU A 132 -11.27 12.20 -12.76
N ILE A 133 -10.41 12.65 -11.85
CA ILE A 133 -9.24 11.90 -11.39
C ILE A 133 -9.66 10.59 -10.70
N LEU A 134 -10.80 10.55 -10.00
CA LEU A 134 -11.29 9.34 -9.32
C LEU A 134 -11.76 8.22 -10.26
N ILE A 135 -12.15 8.52 -11.49
CA ILE A 135 -12.68 7.53 -12.43
C ILE A 135 -11.78 6.31 -12.59
N PRO A 136 -10.47 6.46 -12.84
CA PRO A 136 -9.57 5.32 -12.96
C PRO A 136 -9.51 4.43 -11.73
N TYR A 137 -9.58 5.01 -10.55
CA TYR A 137 -9.49 4.26 -9.30
C TYR A 137 -10.67 3.31 -9.05
N GLY A 138 -11.83 3.62 -9.62
CA GLY A 138 -13.01 2.77 -9.60
C GLY A 138 -12.93 1.54 -10.53
N VAL A 139 -11.92 1.46 -11.41
CA VAL A 139 -11.76 0.35 -12.35
C VAL A 139 -11.09 -0.84 -11.64
N PRO A 140 -11.69 -2.05 -11.65
CA PRO A 140 -11.05 -3.24 -11.11
C PRO A 140 -9.70 -3.53 -11.78
N PRO A 141 -8.69 -4.04 -11.05
CA PRO A 141 -7.33 -4.22 -11.59
C PRO A 141 -7.26 -5.06 -12.87
N ILE A 142 -7.98 -6.17 -12.92
CA ILE A 142 -8.02 -7.03 -14.12
C ILE A 142 -8.65 -6.30 -15.32
N THR A 143 -9.71 -5.54 -15.09
CA THR A 143 -10.38 -4.74 -16.13
C THR A 143 -9.45 -3.63 -16.62
N ASN A 144 -8.72 -2.99 -15.71
CA ASN A 144 -7.67 -2.03 -16.06
C ASN A 144 -6.64 -2.65 -17.01
N GLY A 145 -6.13 -3.83 -16.65
CA GLY A 145 -5.18 -4.55 -17.49
C GLY A 145 -5.74 -4.86 -18.88
N LEU A 146 -7.01 -5.30 -18.97
CA LEU A 146 -7.68 -5.56 -20.27
C LEU A 146 -7.83 -4.28 -21.10
N ILE A 147 -8.27 -3.16 -20.50
CA ILE A 147 -8.38 -1.88 -21.20
C ILE A 147 -7.04 -1.46 -21.78
N TRP A 148 -5.97 -1.51 -20.97
CA TRP A 148 -4.63 -1.14 -21.43
C TRP A 148 -4.05 -2.13 -22.43
N SER A 149 -4.36 -3.43 -22.35
CA SER A 149 -4.00 -4.42 -23.38
C SER A 149 -4.57 -4.04 -24.75
N PHE A 150 -5.84 -3.60 -24.81
CA PHE A 150 -6.43 -3.07 -26.06
C PHE A 150 -5.77 -1.76 -26.49
N MET A 151 -5.47 -0.85 -25.57
CA MET A 151 -4.81 0.42 -25.89
C MET A 151 -3.39 0.22 -26.46
N TYR A 152 -2.68 -0.81 -25.98
CA TYR A 152 -1.34 -1.18 -26.42
C TYR A 152 -1.31 -2.07 -27.68
N SER A 153 -2.46 -2.50 -28.19
CA SER A 153 -2.49 -3.37 -29.37
C SER A 153 -1.67 -2.78 -30.51
N PHE A 154 -0.76 -3.60 -31.07
CA PHE A 154 0.12 -3.18 -32.17
C PHE A 154 -0.67 -2.77 -33.41
N GLN A 155 -1.74 -3.51 -33.74
CA GLN A 155 -2.48 -3.34 -35.00
C GLN A 155 -3.54 -2.22 -34.93
N PHE A 156 -4.28 -2.12 -33.80
CA PHE A 156 -5.44 -1.23 -33.68
C PHE A 156 -5.46 -0.42 -32.39
N GLY A 157 -4.37 -0.44 -31.63
CA GLY A 157 -4.30 0.24 -30.35
C GLY A 157 -4.43 1.76 -30.47
N PHE A 158 -5.26 2.32 -29.59
CA PHE A 158 -5.50 3.77 -29.54
C PHE A 158 -4.22 4.56 -29.31
N LEU A 159 -3.32 4.06 -28.45
CA LEU A 159 -2.07 4.74 -28.13
C LEU A 159 -1.17 4.89 -29.37
N ASN A 160 -0.97 3.81 -30.13
CA ASN A 160 -0.20 3.83 -31.37
C ASN A 160 -0.82 4.78 -32.39
N ARG A 161 -2.15 4.78 -32.52
CA ARG A 161 -2.84 5.66 -33.48
C ARG A 161 -2.63 7.15 -33.12
N VAL A 162 -2.77 7.52 -31.85
CA VAL A 162 -2.59 8.91 -31.39
C VAL A 162 -1.14 9.35 -31.58
N LEU A 163 -0.17 8.54 -31.16
CA LEU A 163 1.26 8.87 -31.25
C LEU A 163 1.74 8.97 -32.72
N PHE A 164 1.25 8.07 -33.59
CA PHE A 164 1.57 8.11 -35.02
C PHE A 164 0.95 9.32 -35.71
N SER A 165 -0.34 9.62 -35.44
CA SER A 165 -1.02 10.77 -36.04
C SER A 165 -0.47 12.12 -35.57
N SER A 166 0.11 12.18 -34.37
CA SER A 166 0.79 13.37 -33.84
C SER A 166 2.24 13.51 -34.29
N GLY A 167 2.78 12.55 -35.04
CA GLY A 167 4.17 12.55 -35.52
C GLY A 167 5.21 12.26 -34.45
N LEU A 168 4.77 11.76 -33.27
CA LEU A 168 5.68 11.42 -32.19
C LEU A 168 6.39 10.06 -32.37
N ILE A 169 5.79 9.17 -33.18
CA ILE A 169 6.39 7.91 -33.61
C ILE A 169 6.25 7.77 -35.12
N ASN A 170 7.23 7.11 -35.75
CA ASN A 170 7.24 6.88 -37.21
C ASN A 170 6.59 5.55 -37.59
N GLU A 171 6.48 4.60 -36.64
CA GLU A 171 5.89 3.30 -36.83
C GLU A 171 5.21 2.83 -35.52
N PRO A 172 4.21 1.95 -35.60
CA PRO A 172 3.59 1.40 -34.39
C PRO A 172 4.60 0.68 -33.50
N VAL A 173 4.48 0.87 -32.19
CA VAL A 173 5.33 0.24 -31.18
C VAL A 173 4.59 -0.95 -30.57
N ASN A 174 5.27 -2.08 -30.40
CA ASN A 174 4.76 -3.22 -29.68
C ASN A 174 5.05 -3.08 -28.18
N TRP A 175 4.26 -2.26 -27.49
CA TRP A 175 4.48 -1.87 -26.10
C TRP A 175 4.58 -3.05 -25.12
N ALA A 176 3.66 -4.00 -25.23
CA ALA A 176 3.58 -5.15 -24.34
C ALA A 176 4.39 -6.37 -24.85
N GLY A 177 4.67 -6.43 -26.15
CA GLY A 177 5.39 -7.53 -26.77
C GLY A 177 6.90 -7.26 -26.99
N ASN A 178 7.43 -6.14 -26.52
CA ASN A 178 8.87 -5.84 -26.54
C ASN A 178 9.43 -5.98 -25.12
N PRO A 179 10.50 -6.79 -24.91
CA PRO A 179 11.13 -6.97 -23.59
C PRO A 179 11.52 -5.68 -22.89
N ASP A 180 11.98 -4.67 -23.66
CA ASP A 180 12.46 -3.40 -23.11
C ASP A 180 11.31 -2.49 -22.62
N THR A 181 10.10 -2.68 -23.11
CA THR A 181 8.96 -1.82 -22.78
C THR A 181 7.85 -2.49 -21.99
N ALA A 182 7.78 -3.82 -21.97
CA ALA A 182 6.66 -4.56 -21.39
C ALA A 182 6.40 -4.23 -19.92
N LEU A 183 7.45 -4.21 -19.07
CA LEU A 183 7.31 -3.88 -17.65
C LEU A 183 6.87 -2.43 -17.44
N TYR A 184 7.37 -1.51 -18.25
CA TYR A 184 6.99 -0.08 -18.21
C TYR A 184 5.56 0.14 -18.68
N ALA A 185 5.11 -0.60 -19.69
CA ALA A 185 3.71 -0.57 -20.14
C ALA A 185 2.76 -0.97 -19.01
N VAL A 186 3.07 -2.04 -18.27
CA VAL A 186 2.31 -2.43 -17.08
C VAL A 186 2.38 -1.33 -16.00
N ALA A 187 3.56 -0.71 -15.79
CA ALA A 187 3.73 0.35 -14.80
C ALA A 187 2.85 1.58 -15.11
N VAL A 188 2.75 1.99 -16.38
CA VAL A 188 1.87 3.10 -16.80
C VAL A 188 0.41 2.78 -16.53
N ALA A 189 -0.06 1.57 -16.88
CA ALA A 189 -1.41 1.12 -16.60
C ALA A 189 -1.72 1.10 -15.10
N TYR A 190 -0.78 0.63 -14.30
CA TYR A 190 -0.88 0.57 -12.85
C TYR A 190 -0.96 1.98 -12.23
N ILE A 191 -0.04 2.89 -12.61
CA ILE A 191 -0.02 4.28 -12.13
C ILE A 191 -1.32 4.98 -12.48
N TRP A 192 -1.80 4.86 -13.72
CA TRP A 192 -3.05 5.50 -14.15
C TRP A 192 -4.24 5.16 -13.24
N ARG A 193 -4.37 3.90 -12.85
CA ARG A 193 -5.44 3.44 -11.97
C ARG A 193 -5.24 3.88 -10.52
N THR A 194 -4.02 3.93 -10.03
CA THR A 194 -3.74 3.99 -8.60
C THR A 194 -3.33 5.36 -8.10
N LEU A 195 -2.84 6.23 -8.98
CA LEU A 195 -2.47 7.61 -8.70
C LEU A 195 -3.56 8.45 -8.01
N PRO A 196 -4.86 8.33 -8.37
CA PRO A 196 -5.92 9.11 -7.74
C PRO A 196 -5.95 9.03 -6.23
N PHE A 197 -5.73 7.84 -5.68
CA PHE A 197 -5.70 7.62 -4.24
C PHE A 197 -4.61 8.46 -3.56
N ALA A 198 -3.39 8.44 -4.09
CA ALA A 198 -2.29 9.23 -3.57
C ALA A 198 -2.54 10.74 -3.69
N VAL A 199 -3.09 11.19 -4.83
CA VAL A 199 -3.45 12.61 -5.07
C VAL A 199 -4.43 13.10 -4.01
N LEU A 200 -5.50 12.34 -3.74
CA LEU A 200 -6.53 12.76 -2.79
C LEU A 200 -6.03 12.82 -1.36
N ILE A 201 -5.19 11.88 -0.95
CA ILE A 201 -4.61 11.88 0.40
C ILE A 201 -3.64 13.06 0.56
N VAL A 202 -2.77 13.32 -0.41
CA VAL A 202 -1.86 14.48 -0.37
C VAL A 202 -2.66 15.78 -0.40
N HIS A 203 -3.70 15.88 -1.23
CA HIS A 203 -4.53 17.07 -1.30
C HIS A 203 -5.28 17.34 0.03
N ALA A 204 -5.81 16.30 0.68
CA ALA A 204 -6.43 16.45 1.99
C ALA A 204 -5.43 16.92 3.06
N ALA A 205 -4.20 16.39 3.02
CA ALA A 205 -3.14 16.82 3.93
C ALA A 205 -2.71 18.28 3.70
N LEU A 206 -2.64 18.72 2.43
CA LEU A 206 -2.37 20.13 2.10
C LEU A 206 -3.41 21.09 2.66
N GLN A 207 -4.69 20.69 2.66
CA GLN A 207 -5.77 21.50 3.23
C GLN A 207 -5.68 21.66 4.76
N GLY A 208 -4.97 20.75 5.43
CA GLY A 208 -4.71 20.83 6.88
C GLY A 208 -3.56 21.75 7.27
N ILE A 209 -2.78 22.27 6.31
CA ILE A 209 -1.67 23.20 6.59
C ILE A 209 -2.23 24.60 6.82
N PRO A 210 -1.98 25.24 7.99
CA PRO A 210 -2.42 26.60 8.28
C PRO A 210 -1.90 27.61 7.25
N ARG A 211 -2.77 28.46 6.72
CA ARG A 211 -2.42 29.48 5.70
C ARG A 211 -1.47 30.52 6.24
N GLU A 212 -1.57 30.82 7.52
CA GLU A 212 -0.75 31.78 8.26
C GLU A 212 0.74 31.48 8.12
N LEU A 213 1.13 30.21 8.06
CA LEU A 213 2.54 29.82 7.84
C LEU A 213 3.07 30.27 6.47
N HIS A 214 2.22 30.15 5.45
CA HIS A 214 2.60 30.59 4.10
C HIS A 214 2.58 32.10 3.94
N GLU A 215 1.65 32.80 4.63
CA GLU A 215 1.53 34.23 4.63
C GLU A 215 2.73 34.88 5.36
N ALA A 216 3.08 34.40 6.55
CA ALA A 216 4.25 34.85 7.29
C ALA A 216 5.55 34.70 6.46
N ALA A 217 5.78 33.52 5.90
CA ALA A 217 6.93 33.28 5.03
C ALA A 217 6.95 34.16 3.76
N THR A 218 5.78 34.58 3.28
CA THR A 218 5.70 35.50 2.12
C THR A 218 6.10 36.91 2.54
N VAL A 219 5.70 37.35 3.76
CA VAL A 219 6.12 38.64 4.35
C VAL A 219 7.65 38.65 4.54
N ASP A 220 8.23 37.53 4.97
CA ASP A 220 9.68 37.33 5.10
C ASP A 220 10.43 37.25 3.77
N GLY A 221 9.74 37.35 2.61
CA GLY A 221 10.33 37.34 1.29
C GLY A 221 10.66 35.92 0.73
N ALA A 222 10.15 34.85 1.36
CA ALA A 222 10.40 33.48 0.89
C ALA A 222 9.74 33.22 -0.46
N SER A 223 10.53 32.69 -1.42
CA SER A 223 10.04 32.24 -2.74
C SER A 223 9.10 31.04 -2.61
N ALA A 224 8.32 30.75 -3.66
CA ALA A 224 7.42 29.59 -3.68
C ALA A 224 8.16 28.27 -3.43
N TRP A 225 9.38 28.10 -3.97
CA TRP A 225 10.22 26.93 -3.75
C TRP A 225 10.70 26.81 -2.29
N GLN A 226 11.08 27.93 -1.68
CA GLN A 226 11.48 27.97 -0.27
C GLN A 226 10.29 27.57 0.63
N ARG A 227 9.10 28.14 0.40
CA ARG A 227 7.87 27.76 1.13
C ARG A 227 7.53 26.28 0.94
N PHE A 228 7.63 25.76 -0.29
CA PHE A 228 7.41 24.34 -0.53
C PHE A 228 8.39 23.46 0.25
N ARG A 229 9.70 23.76 0.16
CA ARG A 229 10.75 22.92 0.77
C ARG A 229 10.79 23.02 2.30
N SER A 230 10.51 24.20 2.87
CA SER A 230 10.69 24.45 4.30
C SER A 230 9.39 24.37 5.11
N ILE A 231 8.22 24.47 4.47
CA ILE A 231 6.91 24.41 5.15
C ILE A 231 6.10 23.24 4.63
N THR A 232 5.76 23.24 3.32
CA THR A 232 4.81 22.28 2.76
C THR A 232 5.35 20.85 2.84
N LEU A 233 6.54 20.60 2.32
CA LEU A 233 7.10 19.25 2.23
C LEU A 233 7.36 18.62 3.61
N PRO A 234 7.92 19.30 4.61
CA PRO A 234 8.07 18.74 5.95
C PRO A 234 6.74 18.41 6.61
N LEU A 235 5.72 19.27 6.49
CA LEU A 235 4.40 19.02 7.05
C LEU A 235 3.63 17.91 6.33
N LEU A 236 3.92 17.66 5.05
CA LEU A 236 3.38 16.51 4.29
C LEU A 236 4.10 15.20 4.58
N MET A 237 5.31 15.23 5.14
CA MET A 237 6.15 14.04 5.26
C MET A 237 5.49 12.87 6.01
N PRO A 238 4.74 13.07 7.12
CA PRO A 238 4.03 11.97 7.77
C PRO A 238 3.05 11.26 6.83
N VAL A 239 2.34 12.03 6.02
CA VAL A 239 1.36 11.50 5.05
C VAL A 239 2.08 10.81 3.89
N ILE A 240 3.19 11.37 3.40
CA ILE A 240 4.01 10.76 2.36
C ILE A 240 4.56 9.40 2.81
N ILE A 241 5.00 9.27 4.08
CA ILE A 241 5.45 7.99 4.63
C ILE A 241 4.33 6.94 4.59
N VAL A 242 3.13 7.32 5.00
CA VAL A 242 1.96 6.41 4.94
C VAL A 242 1.68 5.97 3.50
N ILE A 243 1.70 6.92 2.54
CA ILE A 243 1.51 6.61 1.12
C ILE A 243 2.62 5.67 0.63
N LEU A 244 3.88 5.94 0.95
CA LEU A 244 5.01 5.09 0.57
C LEU A 244 4.83 3.66 1.07
N ILE A 245 4.46 3.46 2.34
CA ILE A 245 4.23 2.13 2.91
C ILE A 245 3.09 1.40 2.20
N LEU A 246 1.94 2.06 2.08
CA LEU A 246 0.76 1.46 1.44
C LEU A 246 1.01 1.14 -0.04
N ARG A 247 1.56 2.11 -0.79
CA ARG A 247 1.80 1.95 -2.23
C ARG A 247 2.86 0.90 -2.54
N THR A 248 3.94 0.84 -1.73
CA THR A 248 4.95 -0.22 -1.84
C THR A 248 4.32 -1.58 -1.60
N SER A 249 3.49 -1.74 -0.56
CA SER A 249 2.81 -3.00 -0.26
C SER A 249 1.94 -3.48 -1.43
N PHE A 250 1.16 -2.59 -2.04
CA PHE A 250 0.32 -2.92 -3.20
C PHE A 250 1.14 -3.18 -4.47
N ALA A 251 2.22 -2.43 -4.70
CA ALA A 251 3.07 -2.62 -5.87
C ALA A 251 3.83 -3.95 -5.83
N PHE A 252 4.27 -4.40 -4.66
CA PHE A 252 4.86 -5.74 -4.49
C PHE A 252 3.87 -6.88 -4.78
N ALA A 253 2.58 -6.63 -4.60
CA ALA A 253 1.51 -7.59 -4.85
C ALA A 253 0.89 -7.47 -6.25
N VAL A 254 1.49 -6.67 -7.16
CA VAL A 254 0.96 -6.50 -8.52
C VAL A 254 0.89 -7.85 -9.25
N PHE A 255 -0.29 -8.19 -9.72
CA PHE A 255 -0.55 -9.48 -10.35
C PHE A 255 -1.54 -9.35 -11.51
N GLU A 256 -2.68 -8.68 -11.30
CA GLU A 256 -3.78 -8.68 -12.25
C GLU A 256 -3.44 -7.93 -13.55
N GLU A 257 -2.73 -6.82 -13.47
CA GLU A 257 -2.26 -6.09 -14.65
C GLU A 257 -1.21 -6.90 -15.43
N ILE A 258 -0.31 -7.61 -14.72
CA ILE A 258 0.65 -8.53 -15.36
C ILE A 258 -0.10 -9.64 -16.08
N LEU A 259 -1.09 -10.27 -15.41
CA LEU A 259 -1.91 -11.33 -16.01
C LEU A 259 -2.60 -10.87 -17.30
N ALA A 260 -3.19 -9.66 -17.28
CA ALA A 260 -4.02 -9.19 -18.39
C ALA A 260 -3.21 -8.60 -19.56
N ILE A 261 -2.05 -7.97 -19.30
CA ILE A 261 -1.29 -7.23 -20.32
C ILE A 261 -0.20 -8.11 -20.94
N THR A 262 0.63 -8.78 -20.12
CA THR A 262 1.88 -9.41 -20.57
C THR A 262 2.01 -10.88 -20.21
N GLN A 263 1.27 -11.36 -19.22
CA GLN A 263 1.42 -12.70 -18.64
C GLN A 263 2.87 -13.03 -18.22
N GLY A 264 3.62 -11.99 -17.81
CA GLY A 264 5.02 -12.10 -17.42
C GLY A 264 6.03 -11.97 -18.56
N GLY A 265 5.56 -12.01 -19.82
CA GLY A 265 6.39 -11.93 -21.04
C GLY A 265 6.72 -10.51 -21.49
N PRO A 266 7.35 -10.38 -22.69
CA PRO A 266 7.98 -11.47 -23.44
C PRO A 266 9.30 -11.91 -22.80
N GLY A 267 9.63 -13.22 -22.88
CA GLY A 267 10.91 -13.74 -22.36
C GLY A 267 11.15 -13.41 -20.89
N ASP A 268 10.12 -13.47 -20.04
CA ASP A 268 10.12 -13.14 -18.61
C ASP A 268 10.47 -11.67 -18.27
N ALA A 269 10.47 -10.76 -19.26
CA ALA A 269 10.84 -9.35 -19.07
C ALA A 269 9.93 -8.60 -18.09
N SER A 270 8.66 -8.99 -17.97
CA SER A 270 7.72 -8.45 -17.00
C SER A 270 7.31 -9.45 -15.89
N TYR A 271 8.11 -10.49 -15.71
CA TYR A 271 7.87 -11.52 -14.70
C TYR A 271 8.17 -10.96 -13.31
N VAL A 272 7.14 -10.75 -12.50
CA VAL A 272 7.22 -10.22 -11.14
C VAL A 272 7.00 -11.33 -10.11
N ALA A 273 7.43 -11.13 -8.88
CA ALA A 273 7.43 -12.17 -7.86
C ALA A 273 6.01 -12.60 -7.42
N ALA A 274 5.01 -11.70 -7.46
CA ALA A 274 3.63 -12.09 -7.21
C ALA A 274 3.09 -13.01 -8.33
N TRP A 275 3.46 -12.75 -9.59
CA TRP A 275 3.15 -13.62 -10.72
C TRP A 275 3.86 -14.98 -10.60
N TYR A 276 5.13 -14.98 -10.19
CA TYR A 276 5.89 -16.19 -9.89
C TYR A 276 5.19 -17.05 -8.82
N SER A 277 4.79 -16.46 -7.69
CA SER A 277 4.07 -17.16 -6.63
C SER A 277 2.76 -17.76 -7.12
N TYR A 278 2.01 -17.02 -7.94
CA TYR A 278 0.78 -17.50 -8.55
C TYR A 278 1.02 -18.69 -9.49
N LYS A 279 2.01 -18.60 -10.38
CA LYS A 279 2.36 -19.68 -11.31
C LYS A 279 2.77 -20.94 -10.57
N LEU A 280 3.58 -20.85 -9.53
CA LEU A 280 3.93 -22.00 -8.70
C LEU A 280 2.73 -22.66 -8.04
N THR A 281 1.80 -21.85 -7.56
CA THR A 281 0.64 -22.34 -6.79
C THR A 281 -0.43 -22.94 -7.70
N PHE A 282 -0.77 -22.25 -8.80
CA PHE A 282 -1.97 -22.54 -9.60
C PHE A 282 -1.69 -23.12 -10.99
N SER A 283 -0.43 -23.13 -11.44
CA SER A 283 -0.08 -23.76 -12.72
C SER A 283 0.61 -25.11 -12.51
N PRO A 284 0.30 -26.15 -13.29
CA PRO A 284 0.99 -27.44 -13.20
C PRO A 284 2.51 -27.26 -13.36
N PRO A 285 3.32 -28.01 -12.57
CA PRO A 285 2.98 -29.12 -11.67
C PRO A 285 2.50 -28.73 -10.26
N ASN A 286 2.08 -27.51 -10.00
CA ASN A 286 1.57 -26.96 -8.73
C ASN A 286 2.47 -27.26 -7.52
N ASN A 287 3.31 -26.30 -7.15
CA ASN A 287 4.13 -26.35 -5.96
C ASN A 287 3.62 -25.33 -4.94
N ILE A 288 2.57 -25.68 -4.21
CA ILE A 288 1.87 -24.80 -3.28
C ILE A 288 2.80 -24.40 -2.12
N GLY A 289 3.62 -25.33 -1.63
CA GLY A 289 4.58 -25.06 -0.56
C GLY A 289 5.62 -24.01 -0.95
N MET A 290 6.19 -24.12 -2.15
CA MET A 290 7.17 -23.14 -2.68
C MET A 290 6.49 -21.82 -3.03
N GLY A 291 5.24 -21.84 -3.55
CA GLY A 291 4.44 -20.65 -3.79
C GLY A 291 4.16 -19.87 -2.50
N ALA A 292 3.82 -20.57 -1.42
CA ALA A 292 3.65 -19.98 -0.09
C ALA A 292 4.97 -19.40 0.45
N ALA A 293 6.10 -20.10 0.30
CA ALA A 293 7.42 -19.60 0.68
C ALA A 293 7.78 -18.31 -0.06
N SER A 294 7.53 -18.25 -1.37
CA SER A 294 7.71 -17.06 -2.20
C SER A 294 6.87 -15.88 -1.68
N ALA A 295 5.60 -16.10 -1.34
CA ALA A 295 4.73 -15.06 -0.78
C ALA A 295 5.24 -14.54 0.57
N TYR A 296 5.81 -15.41 1.42
CA TYR A 296 6.42 -15.00 2.69
C TYR A 296 7.69 -14.17 2.50
N VAL A 297 8.53 -14.51 1.51
CA VAL A 297 9.70 -13.68 1.18
C VAL A 297 9.25 -12.29 0.73
N LEU A 298 8.18 -12.19 -0.09
CA LEU A 298 7.61 -10.89 -0.47
C LEU A 298 7.09 -10.11 0.72
N ALA A 299 6.34 -10.75 1.63
CA ALA A 299 5.83 -10.11 2.84
C ALA A 299 6.96 -9.59 3.74
N LEU A 300 8.06 -10.35 3.87
CA LEU A 300 9.25 -9.93 4.60
C LEU A 300 9.88 -8.69 3.96
N LEU A 301 10.04 -8.67 2.64
CA LEU A 301 10.61 -7.53 1.92
C LEU A 301 9.75 -6.28 2.09
N VAL A 302 8.43 -6.38 1.97
CA VAL A 302 7.50 -5.27 2.23
C VAL A 302 7.67 -4.74 3.65
N GLY A 303 7.78 -5.63 4.65
CA GLY A 303 8.03 -5.26 6.05
C GLY A 303 9.36 -4.50 6.22
N LEU A 304 10.43 -4.94 5.56
CA LEU A 304 11.74 -4.28 5.57
C LEU A 304 11.65 -2.87 4.94
N PHE A 305 10.97 -2.72 3.81
CA PHE A 305 10.73 -1.40 3.20
C PHE A 305 9.94 -0.48 4.13
N ALA A 306 8.88 -0.98 4.75
CA ALA A 306 8.09 -0.19 5.70
C ALA A 306 8.93 0.30 6.89
N ILE A 307 9.76 -0.57 7.48
CA ILE A 307 10.69 -0.20 8.55
C ILE A 307 11.72 0.83 8.06
N ALA A 308 12.25 0.66 6.84
CA ALA A 308 13.20 1.60 6.26
C ALA A 308 12.58 2.99 6.07
N TYR A 309 11.36 3.09 5.53
CA TYR A 309 10.66 4.37 5.38
C TYR A 309 10.44 5.06 6.72
N VAL A 310 9.95 4.34 7.74
CA VAL A 310 9.76 4.92 9.07
C VAL A 310 11.09 5.39 9.65
N ARG A 311 12.14 4.57 9.62
CA ARG A 311 13.45 4.93 10.22
C ARG A 311 14.14 6.07 9.51
N LEU A 312 14.11 6.10 8.17
CA LEU A 312 14.87 7.08 7.38
C LEU A 312 14.16 8.43 7.29
N LEU A 313 12.83 8.41 7.17
CA LEU A 313 12.05 9.62 6.92
C LEU A 313 11.50 10.24 8.21
N TYR A 314 11.03 9.42 9.17
CA TYR A 314 10.47 9.94 10.41
C TYR A 314 11.53 10.59 11.31
N ARG A 315 12.78 10.07 11.33
CA ARG A 315 13.90 10.67 12.09
C ARG A 315 14.30 12.08 11.62
N ARG A 316 13.84 12.54 10.46
CA ARG A 316 14.12 13.88 9.94
C ARG A 316 13.07 14.91 10.34
N ILE A 317 12.01 14.48 11.01
CA ILE A 317 10.85 15.31 11.39
C ILE A 317 10.80 15.53 12.91
N ALA A 318 11.35 14.57 13.69
CA ALA A 318 11.53 14.68 15.13
C ALA A 318 12.86 15.35 15.47
#